data_ea6ddf329668c6be1a524661aebc4ccf
#
_entry.id   ea6ddf329668c6be1a524661aebc4ccf
#
_cell.length_a   1.000
_cell.length_b   1.000
_cell.length_c   1.000
_cell.angle_alpha   90.00
_cell.angle_beta   90.00
_cell.angle_gamma   90.00
#
_symmetry.space_group_name_H-M   'P 1'
#
loop_
_entity.id
_entity.type
_entity.pdbx_description
1 polymer ?
#
loop_
_entity_poly.entity_id
_entity_poly.type
_entity_poly.pdbx_seq_one_letter_code
_entity_poly.pdbx_strand_id
1 'polypeptide(L)'
;MDWHDEYWELGDLFDASEPQFGPGHDSCINVMDMSGTMGDLARRDVQANADVFIAIMESCMKGDSLTNAQLTALDEAVRAAYEPHIGRPTRPDLTDLYRELRRSGEAGNRSAVDLADALGVYVNGSFNSFAGQTNIEVNPLMNVYRMSEVGKNMRTLAVLAVLQHVRQRAYENYRHGKQTYLVFEECQIVFNNAPAMDVLMTFFSEMRKFGLKMICVTQLPNAVLSHPDASKLFENSGIFVFLPQQAQNQDTLARMFKLSDSQYDRLSAGAPKGTGLVVVDGLKIAMNNRIDPKNPLYEVWNTDPDKYAAKLKAARAV
;
A
#
# COMPACT_ATOMS: atom_id res chain seq x y z
N MET A 1 2.25 6.47 0.88
CA MET A 1 3.32 5.52 1.29
C MET A 1 4.59 6.01 0.65
N ASP A 2 5.61 6.21 1.46
CA ASP A 2 6.90 6.82 1.07
C ASP A 2 8.02 5.76 1.18
N TRP A 3 8.54 5.33 0.04
CA TRP A 3 9.57 4.29 -0.04
C TRP A 3 11.00 4.83 -0.09
N HIS A 4 11.15 6.17 -0.23
CA HIS A 4 12.44 6.81 -0.46
C HIS A 4 12.74 7.94 0.51
N ASP A 5 11.86 8.16 1.51
CA ASP A 5 11.92 9.27 2.46
C ASP A 5 11.93 10.66 1.78
N GLU A 6 11.09 10.83 0.76
CA GLU A 6 11.06 12.07 -0.03
C GLU A 6 10.02 13.09 0.50
N TYR A 7 9.11 12.68 1.41
CA TYR A 7 7.96 13.50 1.85
C TYR A 7 8.11 14.12 3.25
N TRP A 8 9.25 13.95 3.93
CA TRP A 8 9.40 14.44 5.31
C TRP A 8 9.31 15.97 5.43
N GLU A 9 9.88 16.74 4.48
CA GLU A 9 9.73 18.22 4.49
C GLU A 9 8.28 18.65 4.26
N LEU A 10 7.54 17.90 3.44
CA LEU A 10 6.12 18.14 3.23
C LEU A 10 5.33 17.75 4.48
N GLY A 11 5.74 16.67 5.16
CA GLY A 11 5.19 16.25 6.43
C GLY A 11 5.35 17.32 7.50
N ASP A 12 6.54 17.85 7.67
CA ASP A 12 6.84 18.96 8.59
C ASP A 12 5.97 20.20 8.29
N LEU A 13 5.80 20.54 7.01
CA LEU A 13 5.01 21.69 6.59
C LEU A 13 3.52 21.58 6.98
N PHE A 14 2.97 20.37 6.99
CA PHE A 14 1.57 20.09 7.31
C PHE A 14 1.37 19.48 8.69
N ASP A 15 2.39 19.45 9.54
CA ASP A 15 2.34 18.81 10.85
C ASP A 15 1.83 17.36 10.76
N ALA A 16 2.34 16.61 9.76
CA ALA A 16 1.89 15.27 9.49
C ALA A 16 2.33 14.28 10.56
N SER A 17 1.60 13.18 10.69
CA SER A 17 2.12 11.99 11.37
C SER A 17 3.02 11.21 10.42
N GLU A 18 4.22 10.84 10.86
CA GLU A 18 5.24 10.18 10.05
C GLU A 18 5.72 8.87 10.68
N PRO A 19 4.84 7.86 10.85
CA PRO A 19 5.28 6.57 11.37
C PRO A 19 6.32 5.94 10.45
N GLN A 20 7.45 5.53 11.02
CA GLN A 20 8.54 4.88 10.33
C GLN A 20 8.57 3.39 10.65
N PHE A 21 8.65 2.56 9.59
CA PHE A 21 8.61 1.10 9.71
C PHE A 21 9.93 0.48 9.26
N GLY A 22 10.32 -0.58 9.95
CA GLY A 22 11.55 -1.31 9.66
C GLY A 22 12.32 -1.67 10.93
N PRO A 23 13.49 -2.28 10.79
CA PRO A 23 14.33 -2.67 11.93
C PRO A 23 14.71 -1.49 12.81
N GLY A 24 14.47 -1.58 14.12
CA GLY A 24 14.81 -0.53 15.08
C GLY A 24 13.77 0.58 15.26
N HIS A 25 12.62 0.46 14.59
CA HIS A 25 11.49 1.37 14.77
C HIS A 25 10.35 0.68 15.53
N ASP A 26 9.70 1.43 16.42
CA ASP A 26 8.63 0.91 17.27
C ASP A 26 7.23 1.02 16.61
N SER A 27 7.13 1.69 15.45
CA SER A 27 5.85 1.83 14.75
C SER A 27 5.31 0.48 14.31
N CYS A 28 4.05 0.22 14.65
CA CYS A 28 3.34 -1.01 14.30
C CYS A 28 1.95 -0.69 13.77
N ILE A 29 1.55 -1.40 12.72
CA ILE A 29 0.16 -1.47 12.26
C ILE A 29 -0.28 -2.92 12.35
N ASN A 30 -1.37 -3.16 13.07
CA ASN A 30 -1.99 -4.47 13.13
C ASN A 30 -2.65 -4.80 11.79
N VAL A 31 -2.04 -5.68 11.02
CA VAL A 31 -2.55 -6.10 9.71
C VAL A 31 -3.86 -6.88 9.80
N MET A 32 -4.17 -7.45 10.96
CA MET A 32 -5.41 -8.17 11.22
C MET A 32 -6.52 -7.27 11.78
N ASP A 33 -6.27 -5.99 12.01
CA ASP A 33 -7.30 -5.10 12.52
C ASP A 33 -8.39 -4.83 11.46
N MET A 34 -9.62 -5.21 11.74
CA MET A 34 -10.81 -5.03 10.89
C MET A 34 -11.81 -4.03 11.48
N SER A 35 -11.36 -3.12 12.33
CA SER A 35 -12.22 -2.18 13.04
C SER A 35 -12.95 -1.15 12.14
N GLY A 36 -12.61 -1.10 10.86
CA GLY A 36 -13.37 -0.34 9.85
C GLY A 36 -14.78 -0.86 9.61
N THR A 37 -15.13 -2.01 10.17
CA THR A 37 -16.50 -2.48 10.17
C THR A 37 -17.37 -1.62 11.10
N MET A 38 -18.58 -1.35 10.67
CA MET A 38 -19.52 -0.47 11.40
C MET A 38 -20.00 -1.13 12.70
N GLY A 39 -19.33 -0.90 13.82
CA GLY A 39 -19.71 -1.41 15.13
C GLY A 39 -18.77 -2.47 15.68
N ASP A 40 -19.24 -3.27 16.64
CA ASP A 40 -18.50 -4.40 17.18
C ASP A 40 -18.23 -5.46 16.11
N LEU A 41 -17.05 -6.07 16.17
CA LEU A 41 -16.63 -7.10 15.23
C LEU A 41 -17.62 -8.27 15.22
N ALA A 42 -18.11 -8.63 14.05
CA ALA A 42 -19.00 -9.77 13.86
C ALA A 42 -18.32 -10.89 13.04
N ARG A 43 -18.75 -12.14 13.21
CA ARG A 43 -18.21 -13.28 12.43
C ARG A 43 -18.29 -13.07 10.93
N ARG A 44 -19.34 -12.40 10.43
CA ARG A 44 -19.50 -12.06 9.02
C ARG A 44 -18.37 -11.17 8.49
N ASP A 45 -17.79 -10.31 9.35
CA ASP A 45 -16.73 -9.38 8.97
C ASP A 45 -15.41 -10.14 8.75
N VAL A 46 -15.15 -11.16 9.58
CA VAL A 46 -14.01 -12.07 9.41
C VAL A 46 -14.14 -12.85 8.10
N GLN A 47 -15.33 -13.40 7.80
CA GLN A 47 -15.60 -14.12 6.56
C GLN A 47 -15.46 -13.22 5.32
N ALA A 48 -15.94 -11.98 5.39
CA ALA A 48 -15.88 -11.01 4.29
C ALA A 48 -14.44 -10.56 3.96
N ASN A 49 -13.47 -10.84 4.84
CA ASN A 49 -12.06 -10.46 4.66
C ASN A 49 -11.13 -11.68 4.52
N ALA A 50 -11.66 -12.86 4.16
CA ALA A 50 -10.87 -14.08 4.00
C ALA A 50 -9.69 -13.89 3.02
N ASP A 51 -9.91 -13.19 1.90
CA ASP A 51 -8.86 -12.93 0.88
C ASP A 51 -7.70 -12.11 1.44
N VAL A 52 -7.95 -11.23 2.42
CA VAL A 52 -6.89 -10.47 3.09
C VAL A 52 -5.96 -11.40 3.89
N PHE A 53 -6.53 -12.39 4.60
CA PHE A 53 -5.73 -13.35 5.36
C PHE A 53 -4.90 -14.26 4.44
N ILE A 54 -5.48 -14.66 3.30
CA ILE A 54 -4.76 -15.39 2.26
C ILE A 54 -3.59 -14.54 1.75
N ALA A 55 -3.84 -13.28 1.40
CA ALA A 55 -2.80 -12.36 0.95
C ALA A 55 -1.67 -12.15 1.96
N ILE A 56 -2.02 -12.03 3.26
CA ILE A 56 -1.05 -11.94 4.36
C ILE A 56 -0.18 -13.21 4.40
N MET A 57 -0.78 -14.38 4.41
CA MET A 57 -0.04 -15.65 4.52
C MET A 57 0.82 -15.92 3.29
N GLU A 58 0.31 -15.74 2.08
CA GLU A 58 1.10 -15.89 0.86
C GLU A 58 2.25 -14.89 0.80
N SER A 59 2.05 -13.67 1.31
CA SER A 59 3.14 -12.70 1.49
C SER A 59 4.25 -13.23 2.42
N CYS A 60 3.88 -13.89 3.52
CA CYS A 60 4.81 -14.51 4.45
C CYS A 60 5.51 -15.75 3.85
N MET A 61 4.85 -16.44 2.91
CA MET A 61 5.38 -17.57 2.16
C MET A 61 6.13 -17.16 0.89
N LYS A 62 6.58 -15.93 0.78
CA LYS A 62 7.32 -15.37 -0.37
C LYS A 62 6.55 -15.38 -1.69
N GLY A 63 5.23 -15.37 -1.63
CA GLY A 63 4.33 -15.33 -2.78
C GLY A 63 3.93 -16.72 -3.32
N ASP A 64 4.30 -17.79 -2.64
CA ASP A 64 3.81 -19.13 -2.98
C ASP A 64 2.32 -19.24 -2.61
N SER A 65 1.52 -19.78 -3.55
CA SER A 65 0.08 -19.97 -3.32
C SER A 65 -0.19 -21.09 -2.31
N LEU A 66 -1.20 -20.87 -1.47
CA LEU A 66 -1.62 -21.83 -0.46
C LEU A 66 -2.29 -23.05 -1.10
N THR A 67 -1.93 -24.25 -0.63
CA THR A 67 -2.66 -25.47 -0.94
C THR A 67 -4.04 -25.50 -0.26
N ASN A 68 -4.97 -26.32 -0.77
CA ASN A 68 -6.29 -26.43 -0.14
C ASN A 68 -6.23 -26.84 1.34
N ALA A 69 -5.26 -27.67 1.73
CA ALA A 69 -5.08 -28.06 3.13
C ALA A 69 -4.58 -26.88 3.99
N GLN A 70 -3.71 -26.06 3.44
CA GLN A 70 -3.23 -24.84 4.11
C GLN A 70 -4.33 -23.78 4.19
N LEU A 71 -5.17 -23.62 3.16
CA LEU A 71 -6.33 -22.72 3.19
C LEU A 71 -7.30 -23.12 4.30
N THR A 72 -7.58 -24.44 4.45
CA THR A 72 -8.44 -24.93 5.54
C THR A 72 -7.84 -24.65 6.91
N ALA A 73 -6.54 -24.95 7.08
CA ALA A 73 -5.83 -24.71 8.34
C ALA A 73 -5.77 -23.21 8.69
N LEU A 74 -5.59 -22.33 7.70
CA LEU A 74 -5.60 -20.89 7.87
C LEU A 74 -6.99 -20.39 8.31
N ASP A 75 -8.05 -20.81 7.63
CA ASP A 75 -9.42 -20.39 7.95
C ASP A 75 -9.83 -20.80 9.37
N GLU A 76 -9.50 -22.03 9.79
CA GLU A 76 -9.72 -22.50 11.16
C GLU A 76 -8.95 -21.67 12.18
N ALA A 77 -7.67 -21.39 11.93
CA ALA A 77 -6.83 -20.60 12.82
C ALA A 77 -7.28 -19.14 12.92
N VAL A 78 -7.65 -18.54 11.80
CA VAL A 78 -8.22 -17.17 11.76
C VAL A 78 -9.47 -17.09 12.58
N ARG A 79 -10.43 -18.01 12.39
CA ARG A 79 -11.67 -18.03 13.20
C ARG A 79 -11.38 -18.18 14.68
N ALA A 80 -10.45 -19.07 15.03
CA ALA A 80 -10.06 -19.28 16.43
C ALA A 80 -9.41 -18.01 17.04
N ALA A 81 -8.54 -17.33 16.29
CA ALA A 81 -7.92 -16.10 16.74
C ALA A 81 -8.94 -14.95 16.96
N TYR A 82 -9.98 -14.87 16.10
CA TYR A 82 -11.00 -13.83 16.22
C TYR A 82 -12.10 -14.14 17.23
N GLU A 83 -12.38 -15.41 17.54
CA GLU A 83 -13.51 -15.80 18.41
C GLU A 83 -13.53 -15.09 19.78
N PRO A 84 -12.38 -14.92 20.49
CA PRO A 84 -12.36 -14.20 21.76
C PRO A 84 -12.68 -12.69 21.63
N HIS A 85 -12.63 -12.14 20.43
CA HIS A 85 -12.80 -10.72 20.14
C HIS A 85 -14.17 -10.36 19.57
N ILE A 86 -15.00 -11.36 19.22
CA ILE A 86 -16.35 -11.14 18.69
C ILE A 86 -17.20 -10.41 19.74
N GLY A 87 -17.84 -9.31 19.31
CA GLY A 87 -18.64 -8.44 20.18
C GLY A 87 -17.85 -7.65 21.22
N ARG A 88 -16.53 -7.52 21.05
CA ARG A 88 -15.63 -6.78 21.95
C ARG A 88 -14.85 -5.69 21.22
N PRO A 89 -14.35 -4.66 21.93
CA PRO A 89 -13.51 -3.62 21.33
C PRO A 89 -12.07 -4.06 21.04
N THR A 90 -11.66 -5.24 21.52
CA THR A 90 -10.33 -5.81 21.29
C THR A 90 -10.22 -6.45 19.91
N ARG A 91 -9.01 -6.56 19.39
CA ARG A 91 -8.69 -7.15 18.08
C ARG A 91 -7.55 -8.16 18.23
N PRO A 92 -7.58 -9.29 17.49
CA PRO A 92 -6.41 -10.16 17.41
C PRO A 92 -5.31 -9.49 16.59
N ASP A 93 -4.09 -10.00 16.74
CA ASP A 93 -2.95 -9.65 15.90
C ASP A 93 -2.27 -10.90 15.33
N LEU A 94 -1.16 -10.75 14.60
CA LEU A 94 -0.48 -11.91 14.02
C LEU A 94 0.07 -12.86 15.07
N THR A 95 0.33 -12.39 16.30
CA THR A 95 0.76 -13.26 17.41
C THR A 95 -0.34 -14.22 17.82
N ASP A 96 -1.60 -13.75 17.83
CA ASP A 96 -2.75 -14.60 18.12
C ASP A 96 -2.95 -15.66 17.02
N LEU A 97 -2.87 -15.26 15.75
CA LEU A 97 -2.92 -16.20 14.62
C LEU A 97 -1.81 -17.24 14.69
N TYR A 98 -0.58 -16.80 14.95
CA TYR A 98 0.56 -17.69 15.11
C TYR A 98 0.34 -18.71 16.23
N ARG A 99 -0.20 -18.29 17.38
CA ARG A 99 -0.52 -19.15 18.51
C ARG A 99 -1.54 -20.23 18.14
N GLU A 100 -2.59 -19.84 17.42
CA GLU A 100 -3.61 -20.79 16.98
C GLU A 100 -3.08 -21.80 15.95
N LEU A 101 -2.25 -21.35 15.00
CA LEU A 101 -1.57 -22.26 14.07
C LEU A 101 -0.65 -23.25 14.79
N ARG A 102 0.14 -22.79 15.77
CA ARG A 102 0.99 -23.66 16.60
C ARG A 102 0.16 -24.68 17.37
N ARG A 103 -0.94 -24.27 17.99
CA ARG A 103 -1.84 -25.17 18.71
C ARG A 103 -2.44 -26.25 17.79
N SER A 104 -2.86 -25.87 16.58
CA SER A 104 -3.35 -26.83 15.57
C SER A 104 -2.25 -27.78 15.11
N GLY A 105 -1.02 -27.30 14.97
CA GLY A 105 0.15 -28.12 14.64
C GLY A 105 0.48 -29.16 15.71
N GLU A 106 0.44 -28.79 16.99
CA GLU A 106 0.63 -29.69 18.13
C GLU A 106 -0.45 -30.79 18.18
N ALA A 107 -1.67 -30.48 17.68
CA ALA A 107 -2.73 -31.46 17.50
C ALA A 107 -2.56 -32.36 16.27
N GLY A 108 -1.45 -32.23 15.51
CA GLY A 108 -1.10 -33.08 14.39
C GLY A 108 -1.41 -32.51 12.99
N ASN A 109 -1.86 -31.26 12.88
CA ASN A 109 -2.11 -30.62 11.60
C ASN A 109 -0.81 -30.11 10.97
N ARG A 110 -0.24 -30.85 10.01
CA ARG A 110 1.00 -30.48 9.33
C ARG A 110 0.90 -29.15 8.57
N SER A 111 -0.22 -28.90 7.91
CA SER A 111 -0.44 -27.64 7.19
C SER A 111 -0.39 -26.42 8.11
N ALA A 112 -0.89 -26.56 9.34
CA ALA A 112 -0.78 -25.50 10.34
C ALA A 112 0.66 -25.29 10.81
N VAL A 113 1.48 -26.37 10.90
CA VAL A 113 2.93 -26.24 11.19
C VAL A 113 3.63 -25.43 10.10
N ASP A 114 3.42 -25.77 8.83
CA ASP A 114 4.02 -25.07 7.68
C ASP A 114 3.69 -23.57 7.69
N LEU A 115 2.42 -23.23 7.94
CA LEU A 115 1.95 -21.85 8.05
C LEU A 115 2.55 -21.12 9.25
N ALA A 116 2.63 -21.79 10.42
CA ALA A 116 3.23 -21.24 11.61
C ALA A 116 4.73 -20.98 11.43
N ASP A 117 5.44 -21.88 10.75
CA ASP A 117 6.87 -21.70 10.46
C ASP A 117 7.11 -20.52 9.52
N ALA A 118 6.28 -20.35 8.49
CA ALA A 118 6.32 -19.19 7.60
C ALA A 118 6.05 -17.88 8.35
N LEU A 119 5.03 -17.87 9.23
CA LEU A 119 4.63 -16.69 9.98
C LEU A 119 5.62 -16.35 11.12
N GLY A 120 6.33 -17.36 11.63
CA GLY A 120 7.21 -17.23 12.81
C GLY A 120 8.29 -16.16 12.66
N VAL A 121 8.82 -15.96 11.46
CA VAL A 121 9.84 -14.92 11.17
C VAL A 121 9.25 -13.51 11.34
N TYR A 122 7.98 -13.35 11.05
CA TYR A 122 7.25 -12.08 11.11
C TYR A 122 6.68 -11.78 12.49
N VAL A 123 6.54 -12.79 13.35
CA VAL A 123 6.02 -12.62 14.73
C VAL A 123 7.16 -12.57 15.75
N ASN A 124 8.08 -13.53 15.70
CA ASN A 124 9.14 -13.69 16.70
C ASN A 124 10.53 -13.29 16.19
N GLY A 125 10.65 -12.99 14.91
CA GLY A 125 11.93 -12.69 14.25
C GLY A 125 12.15 -11.20 14.02
N SER A 126 13.10 -10.89 13.13
CA SER A 126 13.52 -9.53 12.80
C SER A 126 12.50 -8.73 12.00
N PHE A 127 11.35 -9.33 11.64
CA PHE A 127 10.34 -8.71 10.75
C PHE A 127 9.01 -8.45 11.47
N ASN A 128 9.05 -8.10 12.76
CA ASN A 128 7.87 -8.01 13.61
C ASN A 128 7.13 -6.65 13.60
N SER A 129 7.50 -5.72 12.71
CA SER A 129 6.89 -4.37 12.64
C SER A 129 5.38 -4.37 12.34
N PHE A 130 4.78 -5.51 11.97
CA PHE A 130 3.35 -5.66 11.68
C PHE A 130 2.68 -6.77 12.49
N ALA A 131 3.36 -7.27 13.53
CA ALA A 131 2.91 -8.41 14.31
C ALA A 131 1.91 -8.06 15.42
N GLY A 132 2.08 -6.90 16.03
CA GLY A 132 1.35 -6.47 17.22
C GLY A 132 0.22 -5.50 16.94
N GLN A 133 -0.30 -4.91 18.00
CA GLN A 133 -1.38 -3.91 17.95
C GLN A 133 -0.89 -2.61 17.32
N THR A 134 -1.80 -1.91 16.64
CA THR A 134 -1.52 -0.58 16.07
C THR A 134 -1.17 0.41 17.19
N ASN A 135 -0.02 1.06 17.07
CA ASN A 135 0.48 2.04 18.04
C ASN A 135 0.85 3.40 17.42
N ILE A 136 0.57 3.58 16.13
CA ILE A 136 0.87 4.84 15.44
C ILE A 136 -0.17 5.91 15.76
N GLU A 137 0.31 7.14 15.95
CA GLU A 137 -0.56 8.31 15.97
C GLU A 137 -1.01 8.67 14.55
N VAL A 138 -2.23 9.16 14.42
CA VAL A 138 -2.81 9.51 13.12
C VAL A 138 -3.21 10.97 13.11
N ASN A 139 -2.57 11.74 12.22
CA ASN A 139 -2.98 13.13 11.99
C ASN A 139 -4.27 13.14 11.12
N PRO A 140 -5.26 13.99 11.43
CA PRO A 140 -6.50 14.07 10.67
C PRO A 140 -6.34 14.60 9.24
N LEU A 141 -5.25 15.32 8.94
CA LEU A 141 -5.00 15.96 7.64
C LEU A 141 -4.03 15.16 6.78
N MET A 142 -2.85 14.81 7.31
CA MET A 142 -1.80 14.18 6.54
C MET A 142 -1.07 13.11 7.36
N ASN A 143 -0.79 11.98 6.72
CA ASN A 143 0.01 10.90 7.30
C ASN A 143 0.98 10.40 6.25
N VAL A 144 2.26 10.35 6.57
CA VAL A 144 3.33 9.84 5.72
C VAL A 144 3.83 8.53 6.29
N TYR A 145 3.47 7.40 5.67
CA TYR A 145 3.95 6.07 6.09
C TYR A 145 5.33 5.86 5.49
N ARG A 146 6.37 6.02 6.30
CA ARG A 146 7.78 5.94 5.87
C ARG A 146 8.22 4.48 5.83
N MET A 147 8.56 3.99 4.63
CA MET A 147 8.80 2.58 4.30
C MET A 147 10.23 2.32 3.81
N SER A 148 11.11 3.30 3.82
CA SER A 148 12.46 3.23 3.25
C SER A 148 13.30 2.09 3.83
N GLU A 149 13.12 1.78 5.11
CA GLU A 149 13.85 0.71 5.82
C GLU A 149 13.13 -0.65 5.79
N VAL A 150 11.95 -0.74 5.17
CA VAL A 150 11.22 -2.01 5.03
C VAL A 150 11.93 -2.91 4.02
N GLY A 151 12.45 -4.03 4.48
CA GLY A 151 13.13 -5.01 3.65
C GLY A 151 12.25 -5.56 2.52
N LYS A 152 12.85 -5.93 1.39
CA LYS A 152 12.14 -6.39 0.18
C LYS A 152 11.12 -7.51 0.46
N ASN A 153 11.45 -8.45 1.34
CA ASN A 153 10.58 -9.58 1.68
C ASN A 153 9.34 -9.16 2.50
N MET A 154 9.35 -7.97 3.07
CA MET A 154 8.25 -7.44 3.88
C MET A 154 7.36 -6.45 3.13
N ARG A 155 7.75 -6.01 1.94
CA ARG A 155 7.07 -4.91 1.26
C ARG A 155 5.60 -5.20 1.00
N THR A 156 5.27 -6.41 0.55
CA THR A 156 3.87 -6.80 0.31
C THR A 156 3.06 -6.78 1.60
N LEU A 157 3.57 -7.36 2.68
CA LEU A 157 2.91 -7.34 3.99
C LEU A 157 2.72 -5.91 4.51
N ALA A 158 3.75 -5.06 4.39
CA ALA A 158 3.69 -3.66 4.78
C ALA A 158 2.61 -2.89 4.00
N VAL A 159 2.53 -3.11 2.69
CA VAL A 159 1.46 -2.53 1.85
C VAL A 159 0.09 -2.99 2.33
N LEU A 160 -0.09 -4.29 2.56
CA LEU A 160 -1.36 -4.84 3.05
C LEU A 160 -1.75 -4.23 4.40
N ALA A 161 -0.80 -4.09 5.33
CA ALA A 161 -1.04 -3.46 6.63
C ALA A 161 -1.50 -2.00 6.49
N VAL A 162 -0.81 -1.21 5.66
CA VAL A 162 -1.19 0.19 5.42
C VAL A 162 -2.53 0.29 4.69
N LEU A 163 -2.80 -0.56 3.69
CA LEU A 163 -4.08 -0.59 3.01
C LEU A 163 -5.22 -0.88 4.00
N GLN A 164 -5.07 -1.87 4.89
CA GLN A 164 -6.06 -2.15 5.92
C GLN A 164 -6.28 -0.94 6.86
N HIS A 165 -5.21 -0.34 7.33
CA HIS A 165 -5.29 0.84 8.18
C HIS A 165 -5.99 2.02 7.48
N VAL A 166 -5.62 2.31 6.22
CA VAL A 166 -6.26 3.36 5.42
C VAL A 166 -7.73 3.06 5.15
N ARG A 167 -8.10 1.80 4.95
CA ARG A 167 -9.51 1.38 4.80
C ARG A 167 -10.34 1.76 6.02
N GLN A 168 -9.83 1.50 7.22
CA GLN A 168 -10.49 1.87 8.48
C GLN A 168 -10.67 3.39 8.57
N ARG A 169 -9.59 4.13 8.30
CA ARG A 169 -9.62 5.60 8.29
C ARG A 169 -10.62 6.16 7.27
N ALA A 170 -10.70 5.55 6.10
CA ALA A 170 -11.66 5.96 5.07
C ALA A 170 -13.10 5.78 5.54
N TYR A 171 -13.43 4.66 6.20
CA TYR A 171 -14.76 4.46 6.78
C TYR A 171 -15.08 5.48 7.87
N GLU A 172 -14.15 5.77 8.78
CA GLU A 172 -14.31 6.78 9.82
C GLU A 172 -14.53 8.18 9.21
N ASN A 173 -13.67 8.57 8.28
CA ASN A 173 -13.78 9.84 7.57
C ASN A 173 -15.11 9.97 6.83
N TYR A 174 -15.54 8.93 6.15
CA TYR A 174 -16.83 8.90 5.44
C TYR A 174 -18.02 9.15 6.37
N ARG A 175 -18.03 8.54 7.58
CA ARG A 175 -19.05 8.79 8.60
C ARG A 175 -19.13 10.26 9.03
N HIS A 176 -18.01 10.97 8.94
CA HIS A 176 -17.90 12.40 9.25
C HIS A 176 -17.99 13.30 8.00
N GLY A 177 -18.42 12.76 6.86
CA GLY A 177 -18.55 13.52 5.61
C GLY A 177 -17.22 13.96 4.99
N LYS A 178 -16.11 13.32 5.38
CA LYS A 178 -14.75 13.63 4.90
C LYS A 178 -14.33 12.65 3.80
N GLN A 179 -13.52 13.14 2.86
CA GLN A 179 -12.86 12.31 1.86
C GLN A 179 -11.47 11.88 2.32
N THR A 180 -11.00 10.74 1.84
CA THR A 180 -9.65 10.23 2.09
C THR A 180 -8.92 10.12 0.74
N TYR A 181 -7.69 10.63 0.69
CA TYR A 181 -6.80 10.45 -0.46
C TYR A 181 -5.65 9.54 -0.06
N LEU A 182 -5.41 8.51 -0.84
CA LEU A 182 -4.26 7.62 -0.67
C LEU A 182 -3.33 7.77 -1.87
N VAL A 183 -2.12 8.29 -1.64
CA VAL A 183 -1.03 8.27 -2.61
C VAL A 183 -0.20 7.01 -2.35
N PHE A 184 -0.21 6.10 -3.31
CA PHE A 184 0.53 4.84 -3.27
C PHE A 184 1.63 4.87 -4.31
N GLU A 185 2.84 5.15 -3.87
CA GLU A 185 4.04 5.08 -4.70
C GLU A 185 4.52 3.65 -4.87
N GLU A 186 5.19 3.41 -5.99
CA GLU A 186 5.72 2.09 -6.35
C GLU A 186 4.64 0.99 -6.27
N CYS A 187 3.42 1.30 -6.77
CA CYS A 187 2.26 0.41 -6.65
C CYS A 187 2.48 -0.98 -7.27
N GLN A 188 3.44 -1.13 -8.19
CA GLN A 188 3.81 -2.42 -8.79
C GLN A 188 4.37 -3.43 -7.77
N ILE A 189 4.69 -3.03 -6.55
CA ILE A 189 5.19 -3.94 -5.49
C ILE A 189 4.23 -5.12 -5.25
N VAL A 190 2.92 -4.88 -5.36
CA VAL A 190 1.90 -5.92 -5.11
C VAL A 190 1.59 -6.79 -6.34
N PHE A 191 2.07 -6.44 -7.53
CA PHE A 191 1.66 -7.13 -8.78
C PHE A 191 2.17 -8.57 -8.88
N ASN A 192 3.21 -8.92 -8.16
CA ASN A 192 3.73 -10.29 -8.14
C ASN A 192 3.04 -11.21 -7.10
N ASN A 193 2.03 -10.68 -6.39
CA ASN A 193 1.24 -11.42 -5.41
C ASN A 193 -0.25 -11.26 -5.76
N ALA A 194 -0.85 -12.31 -6.31
CA ALA A 194 -2.22 -12.24 -6.81
C ALA A 194 -3.24 -11.84 -5.73
N PRO A 195 -3.25 -12.42 -4.51
CA PRO A 195 -4.16 -11.97 -3.47
C PRO A 195 -3.95 -10.51 -3.02
N ALA A 196 -2.70 -10.03 -2.97
CA ALA A 196 -2.44 -8.62 -2.67
C ALA A 196 -2.94 -7.70 -3.79
N MET A 197 -2.86 -8.15 -5.03
CA MET A 197 -3.43 -7.45 -6.17
C MET A 197 -4.96 -7.37 -6.08
N ASP A 198 -5.63 -8.45 -5.67
CA ASP A 198 -7.09 -8.46 -5.49
C ASP A 198 -7.51 -7.50 -4.37
N VAL A 199 -6.75 -7.41 -3.27
CA VAL A 199 -6.96 -6.38 -2.23
C VAL A 199 -6.83 -4.98 -2.81
N LEU A 200 -5.79 -4.72 -3.60
CA LEU A 200 -5.60 -3.43 -4.28
C LEU A 200 -6.78 -3.11 -5.21
N MET A 201 -7.24 -4.09 -5.99
CA MET A 201 -8.39 -3.93 -6.90
C MET A 201 -9.68 -3.59 -6.15
N THR A 202 -9.89 -4.16 -4.98
CA THR A 202 -11.01 -3.82 -4.09
C THR A 202 -10.97 -2.34 -3.68
N PHE A 203 -9.78 -1.80 -3.41
CA PHE A 203 -9.62 -0.38 -3.14
C PHE A 203 -10.04 0.50 -4.32
N PHE A 204 -9.67 0.13 -5.54
CA PHE A 204 -10.08 0.88 -6.74
C PHE A 204 -11.57 0.82 -7.02
N SER A 205 -12.19 -0.36 -6.90
CA SER A 205 -13.58 -0.56 -7.29
C SER A 205 -14.58 -0.19 -6.19
N GLU A 206 -14.28 -0.52 -4.94
CA GLU A 206 -15.26 -0.45 -3.85
C GLU A 206 -15.08 0.75 -2.92
N MET A 207 -13.84 1.13 -2.61
CA MET A 207 -13.59 2.15 -1.60
C MET A 207 -13.97 3.56 -2.05
N ARG A 208 -14.15 3.77 -3.37
CA ARG A 208 -14.67 5.02 -3.93
C ARG A 208 -16.04 5.38 -3.34
N LYS A 209 -16.92 4.42 -3.09
CA LYS A 209 -18.25 4.67 -2.46
C LYS A 209 -18.15 5.17 -1.02
N PHE A 210 -17.03 4.95 -0.38
CA PHE A 210 -16.71 5.44 0.97
C PHE A 210 -15.79 6.67 0.95
N GLY A 211 -15.76 7.40 -0.17
CA GLY A 211 -15.02 8.65 -0.29
C GLY A 211 -13.51 8.51 -0.36
N LEU A 212 -12.97 7.28 -0.53
CA LEU A 212 -11.55 7.08 -0.76
C LEU A 212 -11.22 7.31 -2.23
N LYS A 213 -10.20 8.11 -2.48
CA LYS A 213 -9.61 8.35 -3.79
C LYS A 213 -8.19 7.86 -3.80
N MET A 214 -7.91 6.94 -4.69
CA MET A 214 -6.60 6.31 -4.81
C MET A 214 -5.79 6.94 -5.95
N ILE A 215 -4.53 7.26 -5.67
CA ILE A 215 -3.55 7.77 -6.63
C ILE A 215 -2.40 6.78 -6.63
N CYS A 216 -2.29 5.99 -7.69
CA CYS A 216 -1.17 5.07 -7.87
C CYS A 216 -0.08 5.72 -8.70
N VAL A 217 1.14 5.66 -8.20
CA VAL A 217 2.33 6.16 -8.88
C VAL A 217 3.27 5.00 -9.16
N THR A 218 3.80 4.95 -10.38
CA THR A 218 4.79 3.95 -10.77
C THR A 218 5.83 4.55 -11.71
N GLN A 219 7.07 4.14 -11.55
CA GLN A 219 8.17 4.42 -12.49
C GLN A 219 8.30 3.30 -13.54
N LEU A 220 7.56 2.20 -13.38
CA LEU A 220 7.60 1.03 -14.25
C LEU A 220 6.26 0.79 -14.97
N PRO A 221 5.85 1.67 -15.89
CA PRO A 221 4.54 1.54 -16.55
C PRO A 221 4.38 0.20 -17.27
N ASN A 222 5.43 -0.37 -17.84
CA ASN A 222 5.37 -1.69 -18.49
C ASN A 222 5.03 -2.82 -17.51
N ALA A 223 5.46 -2.75 -16.25
CA ALA A 223 5.08 -3.73 -15.24
C ALA A 223 3.56 -3.70 -14.97
N VAL A 224 2.99 -2.50 -14.94
CA VAL A 224 1.53 -2.32 -14.82
C VAL A 224 0.82 -2.81 -16.08
N LEU A 225 1.27 -2.37 -17.26
CA LEU A 225 0.59 -2.62 -18.54
C LEU A 225 0.64 -4.08 -18.99
N SER A 226 1.66 -4.84 -18.56
CA SER A 226 1.79 -6.26 -18.87
C SER A 226 1.06 -7.18 -17.88
N HIS A 227 0.55 -6.65 -16.76
CA HIS A 227 -0.16 -7.46 -15.79
C HIS A 227 -1.55 -7.87 -16.33
N PRO A 228 -2.00 -9.12 -16.12
CA PRO A 228 -3.31 -9.59 -16.62
C PRO A 228 -4.49 -8.72 -16.18
N ASP A 229 -4.43 -8.18 -14.96
CA ASP A 229 -5.48 -7.32 -14.40
C ASP A 229 -5.29 -5.83 -14.69
N ALA A 230 -4.32 -5.44 -15.53
CA ALA A 230 -4.08 -4.04 -15.87
C ALA A 230 -5.33 -3.36 -16.45
N SER A 231 -6.11 -4.06 -17.26
CA SER A 231 -7.37 -3.54 -17.80
C SER A 231 -8.32 -3.07 -16.71
N LYS A 232 -8.44 -3.84 -15.63
CA LYS A 232 -9.30 -3.49 -14.47
C LYS A 232 -8.82 -2.21 -13.77
N LEU A 233 -7.50 -2.01 -13.63
CA LEU A 233 -6.93 -0.78 -13.07
C LEU A 233 -7.28 0.43 -13.95
N PHE A 234 -7.14 0.28 -15.27
CA PHE A 234 -7.45 1.36 -16.21
C PHE A 234 -8.94 1.67 -16.27
N GLU A 235 -9.81 0.66 -16.27
CA GLU A 235 -11.27 0.84 -16.27
C GLU A 235 -11.77 1.57 -15.01
N ASN A 236 -11.11 1.37 -13.88
CA ASN A 236 -11.45 2.01 -12.61
C ASN A 236 -10.73 3.36 -12.40
N SER A 237 -9.83 3.75 -13.29
CA SER A 237 -9.09 5.01 -13.23
C SER A 237 -9.69 6.05 -14.16
N GLY A 238 -10.14 7.18 -13.63
CA GLY A 238 -10.70 8.27 -14.42
C GLY A 238 -9.67 9.27 -14.95
N ILE A 239 -8.47 9.28 -14.35
CA ILE A 239 -7.41 10.25 -14.69
C ILE A 239 -6.09 9.52 -14.80
N PHE A 240 -5.35 9.80 -15.90
CA PHE A 240 -3.98 9.32 -16.07
C PHE A 240 -3.07 10.53 -16.29
N VAL A 241 -1.94 10.50 -15.60
CA VAL A 241 -0.89 11.52 -15.75
C VAL A 241 0.38 10.84 -16.22
N PHE A 242 0.83 11.22 -17.41
CA PHE A 242 2.04 10.70 -18.01
C PHE A 242 3.12 11.77 -18.01
N LEU A 243 4.22 11.50 -17.34
CA LEU A 243 5.44 12.27 -17.40
C LEU A 243 6.36 11.71 -18.51
N PRO A 244 7.44 12.41 -18.91
CA PRO A 244 8.38 11.92 -19.91
C PRO A 244 8.90 10.52 -19.59
N GLN A 245 9.01 9.67 -20.59
CA GLN A 245 9.31 8.25 -20.50
C GLN A 245 10.49 7.85 -21.37
N GLN A 246 11.11 6.72 -21.06
CA GLN A 246 12.02 6.05 -21.99
C GLN A 246 11.24 5.52 -23.20
N ALA A 247 11.91 5.43 -24.36
CA ALA A 247 11.27 5.14 -25.65
C ALA A 247 10.32 3.90 -25.62
N GLN A 248 10.73 2.80 -25.00
CA GLN A 248 9.91 1.59 -24.91
C GLN A 248 8.59 1.81 -24.16
N ASN A 249 8.61 2.56 -23.08
CA ASN A 249 7.41 2.90 -22.32
C ASN A 249 6.53 3.89 -23.10
N GLN A 250 7.15 4.87 -23.75
CA GLN A 250 6.51 5.88 -24.58
C GLN A 250 5.71 5.22 -25.71
N ASP A 251 6.30 4.25 -26.44
CA ASP A 251 5.64 3.51 -27.51
C ASP A 251 4.43 2.71 -27.02
N THR A 252 4.55 2.10 -25.83
CA THR A 252 3.46 1.32 -25.25
C THR A 252 2.29 2.22 -24.88
N LEU A 253 2.55 3.34 -24.21
CA LEU A 253 1.53 4.32 -23.83
C LEU A 253 0.88 4.95 -25.07
N ALA A 254 1.68 5.29 -26.09
CA ALA A 254 1.19 5.87 -27.32
C ALA A 254 0.19 4.97 -28.05
N ARG A 255 0.49 3.67 -28.16
CA ARG A 255 -0.41 2.69 -28.74
C ARG A 255 -1.69 2.51 -27.92
N MET A 256 -1.55 2.37 -26.59
CA MET A 256 -2.67 2.11 -25.70
C MET A 256 -3.67 3.28 -25.68
N PHE A 257 -3.15 4.50 -25.58
CA PHE A 257 -3.96 5.71 -25.49
C PHE A 257 -4.20 6.38 -26.83
N LYS A 258 -3.73 5.80 -27.95
CA LYS A 258 -3.87 6.33 -29.31
C LYS A 258 -3.43 7.81 -29.38
N LEU A 259 -2.19 8.05 -28.98
CA LEU A 259 -1.61 9.40 -28.98
C LEU A 259 -1.29 9.87 -30.40
N SER A 260 -1.49 11.16 -30.68
CA SER A 260 -0.97 11.79 -31.90
C SER A 260 0.54 12.03 -31.80
N ASP A 261 1.19 12.30 -32.93
CA ASP A 261 2.65 12.55 -32.96
C ASP A 261 3.07 13.68 -32.01
N SER A 262 2.31 14.77 -31.96
CA SER A 262 2.59 15.88 -31.04
C SER A 262 2.39 15.54 -29.57
N GLN A 263 1.51 14.58 -29.25
CA GLN A 263 1.32 14.06 -27.89
C GLN A 263 2.40 13.06 -27.54
N TYR A 264 2.82 12.24 -28.50
CA TYR A 264 3.94 11.33 -28.38
C TYR A 264 5.24 12.06 -28.01
N ASP A 265 5.58 13.13 -28.74
CA ASP A 265 6.78 13.93 -28.53
C ASP A 265 6.86 14.54 -27.12
N ARG A 266 5.70 14.84 -26.51
CA ARG A 266 5.63 15.34 -25.12
C ARG A 266 6.04 14.33 -24.06
N LEU A 267 5.99 13.05 -24.39
CA LEU A 267 6.39 11.96 -23.51
C LEU A 267 7.83 11.50 -23.73
N SER A 268 8.56 12.12 -24.64
CA SER A 268 9.96 11.76 -24.91
C SER A 268 10.84 12.05 -23.70
N ALA A 269 11.88 11.24 -23.51
CA ALA A 269 12.87 11.42 -22.42
C ALA A 269 13.59 12.78 -22.45
N GLY A 270 13.62 13.43 -23.62
CA GLY A 270 14.17 14.78 -23.82
C GLY A 270 13.21 15.92 -23.52
N ALA A 271 11.94 15.63 -23.21
CA ALA A 271 10.98 16.69 -22.89
C ALA A 271 11.33 17.35 -21.54
N PRO A 272 11.02 18.66 -21.38
CA PRO A 272 11.37 19.39 -20.15
C PRO A 272 10.74 18.72 -18.90
N LYS A 273 11.50 18.67 -17.80
CA LYS A 273 10.97 18.19 -16.49
C LYS A 273 9.70 18.97 -16.12
N GLY A 274 8.73 18.28 -15.54
CA GLY A 274 7.43 18.87 -15.14
C GLY A 274 6.44 19.06 -16.30
N THR A 275 6.79 18.66 -17.53
CA THR A 275 5.84 18.58 -18.65
C THR A 275 5.32 17.17 -18.81
N GLY A 276 4.22 16.98 -19.54
CA GLY A 276 3.64 15.68 -19.77
C GLY A 276 2.27 15.75 -20.42
N LEU A 277 1.48 14.73 -20.18
CA LEU A 277 0.15 14.56 -20.70
C LEU A 277 -0.81 14.11 -19.60
N VAL A 278 -1.97 14.76 -19.51
CA VAL A 278 -3.10 14.31 -18.69
C VAL A 278 -4.16 13.73 -19.59
N VAL A 279 -4.64 12.54 -19.29
CA VAL A 279 -5.78 11.92 -19.95
C VAL A 279 -6.93 11.84 -18.96
N VAL A 280 -8.06 12.44 -19.29
CA VAL A 280 -9.28 12.44 -18.48
C VAL A 280 -10.49 12.38 -19.41
N ASP A 281 -11.41 11.44 -19.17
CA ASP A 281 -12.62 11.22 -19.98
C ASP A 281 -12.34 11.16 -21.49
N GLY A 282 -11.22 10.55 -21.87
CA GLY A 282 -10.77 10.45 -23.27
C GLY A 282 -10.09 11.70 -23.83
N LEU A 283 -10.16 12.84 -23.13
CA LEU A 283 -9.43 14.06 -23.49
C LEU A 283 -7.95 13.90 -23.14
N LYS A 284 -7.08 14.36 -24.03
CA LYS A 284 -5.62 14.30 -23.86
C LYS A 284 -5.09 15.73 -23.82
N ILE A 285 -4.72 16.17 -22.63
CA ILE A 285 -4.40 17.57 -22.32
C ILE A 285 -2.89 17.68 -22.08
N ALA A 286 -2.25 18.59 -22.77
CA ALA A 286 -0.85 18.90 -22.53
C ALA A 286 -0.67 19.51 -21.13
N MET A 287 0.19 18.92 -20.34
CA MET A 287 0.51 19.39 -18.99
C MET A 287 1.84 20.15 -18.98
N ASN A 288 1.86 21.23 -18.23
CA ASN A 288 3.09 21.93 -17.82
C ASN A 288 2.95 22.30 -16.34
N ASN A 289 3.51 21.47 -15.49
CA ASN A 289 3.50 21.62 -14.03
C ASN A 289 4.93 21.99 -13.52
N ARG A 290 5.64 22.81 -14.28
CA ARG A 290 6.95 23.30 -13.83
C ARG A 290 6.74 24.32 -12.71
N ILE A 291 7.40 24.07 -11.60
CA ILE A 291 7.36 24.97 -10.45
C ILE A 291 8.45 26.04 -10.63
N ASP A 292 8.08 27.30 -10.43
CA ASP A 292 9.06 28.39 -10.45
C ASP A 292 10.08 28.17 -9.30
N PRO A 293 11.38 28.16 -9.58
CA PRO A 293 12.42 28.05 -8.53
C PRO A 293 12.34 29.12 -7.44
N LYS A 294 11.65 30.23 -7.69
CA LYS A 294 11.38 31.27 -6.69
C LYS A 294 10.21 30.95 -5.78
N ASN A 295 9.41 29.92 -6.09
CA ASN A 295 8.32 29.49 -5.22
C ASN A 295 8.92 28.91 -3.93
N PRO A 296 8.48 29.34 -2.74
CA PRO A 296 8.96 28.79 -1.47
C PRO A 296 8.86 27.27 -1.35
N LEU A 297 7.85 26.66 -1.98
CA LEU A 297 7.65 25.20 -2.00
C LEU A 297 8.60 24.48 -2.98
N TYR A 298 9.33 25.19 -3.83
CA TYR A 298 10.25 24.56 -4.79
C TYR A 298 11.29 23.71 -4.09
N GLU A 299 11.89 24.24 -3.02
CA GLU A 299 12.91 23.52 -2.25
C GLU A 299 12.31 22.32 -1.49
N VAL A 300 11.07 22.41 -1.01
CA VAL A 300 10.36 21.32 -0.33
C VAL A 300 10.15 20.12 -1.28
N TRP A 301 9.87 20.40 -2.54
CA TRP A 301 9.63 19.35 -3.57
C TRP A 301 10.87 18.98 -4.38
N ASN A 302 12.01 19.61 -4.10
CA ASN A 302 13.24 19.37 -4.85
C ASN A 302 14.01 18.19 -4.25
N THR A 303 13.82 17.01 -4.83
CA THR A 303 14.50 15.75 -4.47
C THR A 303 15.80 15.54 -5.29
N ASP A 304 16.40 16.60 -5.81
CA ASP A 304 17.72 16.51 -6.48
C ASP A 304 18.73 15.84 -5.53
N PRO A 305 19.37 14.71 -5.92
CA PRO A 305 20.17 13.90 -5.01
C PRO A 305 21.28 14.67 -4.28
N ASP A 306 21.94 15.62 -4.96
CA ASP A 306 23.02 16.39 -4.35
C ASP A 306 22.52 17.37 -3.29
N LYS A 307 21.40 18.02 -3.55
CA LYS A 307 20.74 18.94 -2.61
C LYS A 307 20.07 18.19 -1.47
N TYR A 308 19.39 17.10 -1.80
CA TYR A 308 18.66 16.28 -0.84
C TYR A 308 19.61 15.63 0.19
N ALA A 309 20.76 15.11 -0.23
CA ALA A 309 21.78 14.57 0.67
C ALA A 309 22.33 15.62 1.65
N ALA A 310 22.47 16.87 1.20
CA ALA A 310 22.90 17.98 2.06
C ALA A 310 21.83 18.33 3.11
N LYS A 311 20.55 18.35 2.71
CA LYS A 311 19.41 18.61 3.60
C LYS A 311 19.26 17.52 4.67
N LEU A 312 19.31 16.22 4.27
CA LEU A 312 19.26 15.10 5.21
C LEU A 312 20.38 15.14 6.25
N LYS A 313 21.59 15.52 5.85
CA LYS A 313 22.70 15.68 6.79
C LYS A 313 22.45 16.83 7.78
N ALA A 314 21.89 17.93 7.31
CA ALA A 314 21.54 19.05 8.19
C ALA A 314 20.42 18.69 9.18
N ALA A 315 19.38 18.01 8.72
CA ALA A 315 18.26 17.57 9.57
C ALA A 315 18.67 16.53 10.65
N ARG A 316 19.66 15.68 10.36
CA ARG A 316 20.18 14.69 11.33
C ARG A 316 21.21 15.26 12.31
N ALA A 317 21.64 16.50 12.13
CA ALA A 317 22.62 17.18 13.00
C ALA A 317 21.95 18.04 14.09
N VAL A 318 20.64 18.18 14.08
CA VAL A 318 19.77 18.82 15.07
C VAL A 318 19.12 17.77 15.95
#